data_7f72a51708e1cd64591bf63bdb3b0aef
#
_entry.id   7f72a51708e1cd64591bf63bdb3b0aef
#
_cell.length_a   1.000
_cell.length_b   1.000
_cell.length_c   1.000
_cell.angle_alpha   90.00
_cell.angle_beta   90.00
_cell.angle_gamma   90.00
#
_symmetry.space_group_name_H-M   'P 1'
#
loop_
_entity.id
_entity.type
_entity.pdbx_description
1 polymer ?
#
loop_
_entity_poly.entity_id
_entity_poly.type
_entity_poly.pdbx_seq_one_letter_code
_entity_poly.pdbx_strand_id
1 'polypeptide(L)'
;MAAITAAMVKELRESTGAGMMECKKALTEADGDMEAAVDVLRKSGAAKVEKKAGRIAAEGLTRVASEGNTAVVAEVNSETDFVAKNAIFQEFVQFVADTALKSSVEKAGDGEDVCDILGLKSELEEKTLTIGEKLSIRRFAKISGDCVASYTHGGGDRKSTRLNSSHIEESRMPSSA
;
A
#
# COMPACT_ATOMS: atom_id res chain seq x y z
N MET A 1 3.38 13.52 -37.73
CA MET A 1 3.83 12.50 -36.74
C MET A 1 5.19 12.91 -36.22
N ALA A 2 5.28 13.27 -34.95
CA ALA A 2 6.58 13.59 -34.35
C ALA A 2 7.42 12.30 -34.23
N ALA A 3 8.71 12.40 -34.49
CA ALA A 3 9.62 11.27 -34.39
C ALA A 3 9.83 10.90 -32.91
N ILE A 4 9.29 9.79 -32.48
CA ILE A 4 9.45 9.30 -31.10
C ILE A 4 10.87 8.80 -30.93
N THR A 5 11.64 9.49 -30.09
CA THR A 5 13.04 9.15 -29.82
C THR A 5 13.16 8.20 -28.62
N ALA A 6 14.23 7.42 -28.59
CA ALA A 6 14.52 6.54 -27.43
C ALA A 6 14.71 7.36 -26.14
N ALA A 7 15.16 8.61 -26.24
CA ALA A 7 15.31 9.51 -25.11
C ALA A 7 13.96 9.87 -24.48
N MET A 8 12.95 10.20 -25.28
CA MET A 8 11.58 10.49 -24.81
C MET A 8 10.97 9.28 -24.11
N VAL A 9 11.16 8.08 -24.67
CA VAL A 9 10.66 6.83 -24.05
C VAL A 9 11.33 6.60 -22.71
N LYS A 10 12.64 6.87 -22.60
CA LYS A 10 13.40 6.72 -21.35
C LYS A 10 12.92 7.73 -20.31
N GLU A 11 12.77 8.99 -20.68
CA GLU A 11 12.30 10.06 -19.80
C GLU A 11 10.89 9.78 -19.27
N LEU A 12 9.96 9.38 -20.15
CA LEU A 12 8.60 9.01 -19.75
C LEU A 12 8.59 7.79 -18.81
N ARG A 13 9.49 6.82 -19.02
CA ARG A 13 9.63 5.69 -18.13
C ARG A 13 10.19 6.09 -16.76
N GLU A 14 11.16 6.97 -16.71
CA GLU A 14 11.78 7.45 -15.46
C GLU A 14 10.77 8.27 -14.63
N SER A 15 9.92 9.04 -15.29
CA SER A 15 8.90 9.86 -14.61
C SER A 15 7.66 9.07 -14.17
N THR A 16 7.28 8.02 -14.91
CA THR A 16 6.01 7.29 -14.66
C THR A 16 6.19 5.88 -14.09
N GLY A 17 7.41 5.32 -14.14
CA GLY A 17 7.66 3.91 -13.75
C GLY A 17 7.03 2.87 -14.70
N ALA A 18 6.36 3.29 -15.77
CA ALA A 18 5.66 2.39 -16.70
C ALA A 18 6.65 1.57 -17.56
N GLY A 19 6.18 0.47 -18.13
CA GLY A 19 6.98 -0.39 -18.99
C GLY A 19 7.42 0.34 -20.28
N MET A 20 8.63 0.07 -20.78
CA MET A 20 9.21 0.72 -21.96
C MET A 20 8.30 0.63 -23.21
N MET A 21 7.65 -0.51 -23.44
CA MET A 21 6.72 -0.69 -24.56
C MET A 21 5.42 0.10 -24.38
N GLU A 22 4.99 0.30 -23.15
CA GLU A 22 3.81 1.09 -22.81
C GLU A 22 4.10 2.58 -23.01
N CYS A 23 5.26 3.04 -22.54
CA CYS A 23 5.72 4.42 -22.79
C CYS A 23 5.81 4.72 -24.31
N LYS A 24 6.38 3.78 -25.08
CA LYS A 24 6.45 3.93 -26.53
C LYS A 24 5.05 4.02 -27.18
N LYS A 25 4.11 3.16 -26.77
CA LYS A 25 2.73 3.20 -27.26
C LYS A 25 2.02 4.49 -26.90
N ALA A 26 2.15 4.94 -25.65
CA ALA A 26 1.55 6.18 -25.18
C ALA A 26 2.10 7.40 -25.93
N LEU A 27 3.40 7.48 -26.16
CA LEU A 27 4.01 8.53 -26.97
C LEU A 27 3.54 8.47 -28.44
N THR A 28 3.33 7.28 -28.99
CA THR A 28 2.79 7.13 -30.35
C THR A 28 1.37 7.66 -30.44
N GLU A 29 0.54 7.34 -29.44
CA GLU A 29 -0.86 7.77 -29.36
C GLU A 29 -0.98 9.27 -29.08
N ALA A 30 -0.01 9.83 -28.36
CA ALA A 30 0.08 11.26 -28.04
C ALA A 30 0.88 12.09 -29.07
N ASP A 31 1.22 11.54 -30.24
CA ASP A 31 2.00 12.20 -31.28
C ASP A 31 3.34 12.81 -30.77
N GLY A 32 3.92 12.23 -29.73
CA GLY A 32 5.17 12.67 -29.12
C GLY A 32 5.02 13.73 -28.03
N ASP A 33 3.81 14.09 -27.66
CA ASP A 33 3.55 14.98 -26.51
C ASP A 33 3.72 14.20 -25.19
N MET A 34 4.62 14.68 -24.32
CA MET A 34 4.95 14.02 -23.06
C MET A 34 3.81 14.10 -22.05
N GLU A 35 3.11 15.22 -21.94
CA GLU A 35 2.00 15.39 -21.00
C GLU A 35 0.79 14.55 -21.43
N ALA A 36 0.44 14.60 -22.71
CA ALA A 36 -0.61 13.75 -23.25
C ALA A 36 -0.28 12.26 -23.12
N ALA A 37 0.98 11.86 -23.27
CA ALA A 37 1.43 10.48 -23.07
C ALA A 37 1.30 10.01 -21.62
N VAL A 38 1.54 10.88 -20.64
CA VAL A 38 1.28 10.60 -19.22
C VAL A 38 -0.21 10.35 -18.99
N ASP A 39 -1.09 11.15 -19.57
CA ASP A 39 -2.54 10.97 -19.47
C ASP A 39 -3.02 9.65 -20.12
N VAL A 40 -2.45 9.29 -21.27
CA VAL A 40 -2.71 8.00 -21.93
C VAL A 40 -2.27 6.83 -21.04
N LEU A 41 -1.07 6.92 -20.44
CA LEU A 41 -0.58 5.91 -19.48
C LEU A 41 -1.49 5.80 -18.26
N ARG A 42 -1.93 6.93 -17.71
CA ARG A 42 -2.83 6.96 -16.55
C ARG A 42 -4.17 6.30 -16.85
N LYS A 43 -4.80 6.63 -17.98
CA LYS A 43 -6.06 5.99 -18.43
C LYS A 43 -5.90 4.49 -18.69
N SER A 44 -4.81 4.10 -19.36
CA SER A 44 -4.48 2.69 -19.60
C SER A 44 -4.18 1.95 -18.30
N GLY A 45 -3.53 2.61 -17.35
CA GLY A 45 -3.24 2.11 -16.01
C GLY A 45 -4.53 1.81 -15.24
N ALA A 46 -5.43 2.76 -15.15
CA ALA A 46 -6.72 2.58 -14.47
C ALA A 46 -7.52 1.39 -15.05
N ALA A 47 -7.57 1.25 -16.38
CA ALA A 47 -8.22 0.11 -17.03
C ALA A 47 -7.55 -1.24 -16.72
N LYS A 48 -6.23 -1.26 -16.49
CA LYS A 48 -5.51 -2.47 -16.08
C LYS A 48 -5.78 -2.83 -14.62
N VAL A 49 -5.82 -1.85 -13.74
CA VAL A 49 -6.19 -2.02 -12.33
C VAL A 49 -7.60 -2.57 -12.23
N GLU A 50 -8.55 -1.99 -12.97
CA GLU A 50 -9.93 -2.46 -13.03
C GLU A 50 -10.04 -3.92 -13.49
N LYS A 51 -9.31 -4.32 -14.53
CA LYS A 51 -9.25 -5.73 -14.98
C LYS A 51 -8.70 -6.69 -13.92
N LYS A 52 -7.86 -6.20 -13.00
CA LYS A 52 -7.33 -6.98 -11.89
C LYS A 52 -8.25 -6.97 -10.66
N ALA A 53 -9.23 -6.06 -10.59
CA ALA A 53 -10.11 -5.91 -9.43
C ALA A 53 -10.83 -7.21 -9.03
N GLY A 54 -11.19 -8.05 -10.00
CA GLY A 54 -11.82 -9.35 -9.77
C GLY A 54 -10.89 -10.47 -9.29
N ARG A 55 -9.56 -10.26 -9.24
CA ARG A 55 -8.62 -11.29 -8.80
C ARG A 55 -8.60 -11.41 -7.28
N ILE A 56 -8.22 -12.57 -6.77
CA ILE A 56 -8.11 -12.84 -5.34
C ILE A 56 -6.72 -12.41 -4.86
N ALA A 57 -6.66 -11.48 -3.91
CA ALA A 57 -5.44 -11.10 -3.19
C ALA A 57 -5.52 -11.72 -1.79
N ALA A 58 -4.99 -12.94 -1.64
CA ALA A 58 -5.09 -13.74 -0.41
C ALA A 58 -3.80 -13.74 0.41
N GLU A 59 -2.68 -13.39 -0.20
CA GLU A 59 -1.38 -13.25 0.46
C GLU A 59 -1.13 -11.78 0.84
N GLY A 60 0.03 -11.45 1.37
CA GLY A 60 0.39 -10.09 1.72
C GLY A 60 1.15 -9.97 3.03
N LEU A 61 1.25 -8.73 3.51
CA LEU A 61 1.98 -8.40 4.74
C LEU A 61 1.15 -7.54 5.66
N THR A 62 1.54 -7.57 6.92
CA THR A 62 1.14 -6.60 7.93
C THR A 62 2.34 -5.78 8.38
N ARG A 63 2.11 -4.51 8.68
CA ARG A 63 3.11 -3.63 9.28
C ARG A 63 2.52 -2.88 10.45
N VAL A 64 3.39 -2.60 11.39
CA VAL A 64 3.09 -1.77 12.55
C VAL A 64 3.79 -0.44 12.39
N ALA A 65 3.08 0.63 12.70
CA ALA A 65 3.66 1.94 12.95
C ALA A 65 3.24 2.41 14.35
N SER A 66 4.14 3.10 15.05
CA SER A 66 3.86 3.59 16.41
C SER A 66 4.50 4.95 16.65
N GLU A 67 3.81 5.78 17.39
CA GLU A 67 4.27 7.08 17.83
C GLU A 67 3.75 7.35 19.24
N GLY A 68 4.66 7.55 20.17
CA GLY A 68 4.32 7.71 21.61
C GLY A 68 3.53 6.51 22.12
N ASN A 69 2.36 6.78 22.65
CA ASN A 69 1.45 5.80 23.24
C ASN A 69 0.37 5.31 22.27
N THR A 70 0.58 5.49 20.98
CA THR A 70 -0.36 5.04 19.91
C THR A 70 0.38 4.14 18.94
N ALA A 71 -0.26 3.06 18.53
CA ALA A 71 0.23 2.21 17.45
C ALA A 71 -0.91 1.77 16.54
N VAL A 72 -0.56 1.48 15.31
CA VAL A 72 -1.46 0.94 14.30
C VAL A 72 -0.89 -0.32 13.69
N VAL A 73 -1.72 -1.27 13.36
CA VAL A 73 -1.41 -2.39 12.48
C VAL A 73 -2.22 -2.23 11.20
N ALA A 74 -1.55 -2.30 10.06
CA ALA A 74 -2.17 -2.27 8.74
C ALA A 74 -1.89 -3.58 8.01
N GLU A 75 -2.88 -4.08 7.27
CA GLU A 75 -2.80 -5.26 6.41
C GLU A 75 -3.00 -4.86 4.95
N VAL A 76 -2.02 -5.20 4.12
CA VAL A 76 -2.08 -5.02 2.66
C VAL A 76 -1.90 -6.38 2.00
N ASN A 77 -2.82 -6.72 1.11
CA ASN A 77 -2.85 -8.00 0.44
C ASN A 77 -2.29 -7.90 -0.99
N SER A 78 -1.69 -9.00 -1.45
CA SER A 78 -1.20 -9.26 -2.80
C SER A 78 -1.72 -10.61 -3.31
N GLU A 79 -1.54 -10.89 -4.61
CA GLU A 79 -1.96 -12.17 -5.20
C GLU A 79 -1.03 -13.31 -4.73
N THR A 80 0.30 -13.05 -4.64
CA THR A 80 1.29 -14.08 -4.33
C THR A 80 2.18 -13.71 -3.14
N ASP A 81 2.77 -14.72 -2.52
CA ASP A 81 3.76 -14.57 -1.44
C ASP A 81 5.11 -14.01 -1.92
N PHE A 82 5.42 -14.12 -3.23
CA PHE A 82 6.62 -13.53 -3.81
C PHE A 82 6.62 -12.01 -3.69
N VAL A 83 5.45 -11.38 -3.88
CA VAL A 83 5.29 -9.93 -3.72
C VAL A 83 5.53 -9.51 -2.28
N ALA A 84 5.15 -10.33 -1.31
CA ALA A 84 5.41 -10.06 0.11
C ALA A 84 6.92 -9.90 0.43
N LYS A 85 7.81 -10.48 -0.38
CA LYS A 85 9.26 -10.37 -0.24
C LYS A 85 9.86 -9.21 -1.06
N ASN A 86 9.05 -8.55 -1.89
CA ASN A 86 9.49 -7.43 -2.72
C ASN A 86 9.65 -6.15 -1.87
N ALA A 87 10.82 -5.50 -1.98
CA ALA A 87 11.13 -4.28 -1.23
C ALA A 87 10.12 -3.15 -1.50
N ILE A 88 9.73 -2.94 -2.77
CA ILE A 88 8.74 -1.91 -3.14
C ILE A 88 7.40 -2.15 -2.46
N PHE A 89 6.97 -3.41 -2.37
CA PHE A 89 5.74 -3.77 -1.67
C PHE A 89 5.87 -3.56 -0.15
N GLN A 90 7.00 -3.95 0.44
CA GLN A 90 7.24 -3.76 1.88
C GLN A 90 7.26 -2.28 2.28
N GLU A 91 7.90 -1.43 1.48
CA GLU A 91 7.90 0.03 1.64
C GLU A 91 6.48 0.60 1.53
N PHE A 92 5.70 0.12 0.57
CA PHE A 92 4.31 0.54 0.42
C PHE A 92 3.45 0.13 1.63
N VAL A 93 3.60 -1.09 2.15
CA VAL A 93 2.87 -1.54 3.35
C VAL A 93 3.25 -0.70 4.57
N GLN A 94 4.53 -0.32 4.72
CA GLN A 94 4.97 0.58 5.78
C GLN A 94 4.36 1.98 5.61
N PHE A 95 4.36 2.51 4.41
CA PHE A 95 3.74 3.80 4.09
C PHE A 95 2.24 3.81 4.42
N VAL A 96 1.52 2.74 4.13
CA VAL A 96 0.10 2.57 4.52
C VAL A 96 -0.06 2.61 6.04
N ALA A 97 0.80 1.90 6.78
CA ALA A 97 0.75 1.91 8.24
C ALA A 97 1.03 3.31 8.82
N ASP A 98 2.04 4.01 8.30
CA ASP A 98 2.39 5.36 8.74
C ASP A 98 1.26 6.37 8.43
N THR A 99 0.59 6.22 7.30
CA THR A 99 -0.56 7.04 6.92
C THR A 99 -1.76 6.75 7.83
N ALA A 100 -2.04 5.48 8.09
CA ALA A 100 -3.09 5.07 9.00
C ALA A 100 -2.85 5.58 10.44
N LEU A 101 -1.58 5.61 10.90
CA LEU A 101 -1.23 6.15 12.21
C LEU A 101 -1.62 7.64 12.33
N LYS A 102 -1.41 8.42 11.27
CA LYS A 102 -1.70 9.86 11.22
C LYS A 102 -3.18 10.16 10.96
N SER A 103 -3.95 9.21 10.46
CA SER A 103 -5.38 9.40 10.18
C SER A 103 -6.18 9.65 11.46
N SER A 104 -7.35 10.26 11.36
CA SER A 104 -8.28 10.41 12.49
C SER A 104 -9.11 9.14 12.74
N VAL A 105 -9.09 8.18 11.84
CA VAL A 105 -9.86 6.94 11.92
C VAL A 105 -9.11 5.91 12.75
N GLU A 106 -9.78 5.29 13.71
CA GLU A 106 -9.18 4.29 14.59
C GLU A 106 -9.14 2.89 13.96
N LYS A 107 -10.13 2.57 13.15
CA LYS A 107 -10.28 1.25 12.53
C LYS A 107 -11.03 1.37 11.22
N ALA A 108 -10.57 0.62 10.21
CA ALA A 108 -11.29 0.42 8.96
C ALA A 108 -11.00 -0.99 8.39
N GLY A 109 -12.00 -1.57 7.73
CA GLY A 109 -11.94 -2.90 7.13
C GLY A 109 -13.33 -3.52 6.97
N ASP A 110 -13.38 -4.84 6.69
CA ASP A 110 -14.62 -5.64 6.68
C ASP A 110 -15.73 -5.09 5.74
N GLY A 111 -15.36 -4.68 4.52
CA GLY A 111 -16.29 -4.19 3.49
C GLY A 111 -16.25 -2.69 3.26
N GLU A 112 -15.48 -1.96 4.03
CA GLU A 112 -15.21 -0.54 3.79
C GLU A 112 -14.10 -0.36 2.75
N ASP A 113 -14.14 0.72 1.99
CA ASP A 113 -13.02 1.09 1.11
C ASP A 113 -11.92 1.80 1.92
N VAL A 114 -11.05 0.97 2.51
CA VAL A 114 -9.92 1.45 3.33
C VAL A 114 -8.99 2.35 2.54
N CYS A 115 -8.89 2.12 1.22
CA CYS A 115 -8.08 2.92 0.33
C CYS A 115 -8.61 4.36 0.20
N ASP A 116 -9.91 4.51 0.04
CA ASP A 116 -10.56 5.83 0.00
C ASP A 116 -10.50 6.53 1.36
N ILE A 117 -10.70 5.78 2.47
CA ILE A 117 -10.59 6.31 3.84
C ILE A 117 -9.22 6.92 4.12
N LEU A 118 -8.14 6.29 3.62
CA LEU A 118 -6.78 6.77 3.78
C LEU A 118 -6.35 7.74 2.68
N GLY A 119 -7.14 7.92 1.61
CA GLY A 119 -6.79 8.76 0.46
C GLY A 119 -5.63 8.22 -0.38
N LEU A 120 -5.41 6.89 -0.39
CA LEU A 120 -4.25 6.23 -1.01
C LEU A 120 -4.56 5.57 -2.35
N LYS A 121 -5.62 5.99 -3.03
CA LYS A 121 -6.06 5.36 -4.29
C LYS A 121 -5.02 5.47 -5.40
N SER A 122 -4.42 6.64 -5.56
CA SER A 122 -3.40 6.89 -6.58
C SER A 122 -2.15 6.06 -6.35
N GLU A 123 -1.70 5.98 -5.11
CA GLU A 123 -0.53 5.21 -4.70
C GLU A 123 -0.76 3.70 -4.86
N LEU A 124 -1.95 3.21 -4.49
CA LEU A 124 -2.33 1.82 -4.67
C LEU A 124 -2.36 1.43 -6.16
N GLU A 125 -2.92 2.29 -7.01
CA GLU A 125 -2.96 2.08 -8.46
C GLU A 125 -1.55 2.05 -9.05
N GLU A 126 -0.68 3.01 -8.68
CA GLU A 126 0.71 3.07 -9.11
C GLU A 126 1.49 1.81 -8.72
N LYS A 127 1.37 1.36 -7.47
CA LYS A 127 2.06 0.16 -7.00
C LYS A 127 1.49 -1.12 -7.64
N THR A 128 0.19 -1.18 -7.86
CA THR A 128 -0.46 -2.28 -8.62
C THR A 128 0.06 -2.39 -10.05
N LEU A 129 0.34 -1.26 -10.69
CA LEU A 129 0.92 -1.24 -12.04
C LEU A 129 2.40 -1.61 -12.04
N THR A 130 3.17 -1.08 -11.09
CA THR A 130 4.61 -1.31 -10.99
C THR A 130 4.93 -2.77 -10.63
N ILE A 131 4.22 -3.33 -9.66
CA ILE A 131 4.39 -4.71 -9.19
C ILE A 131 3.74 -5.71 -10.15
N GLY A 132 2.66 -5.31 -10.83
CA GLY A 132 1.98 -6.15 -11.81
C GLY A 132 0.93 -7.10 -11.23
N GLU A 133 0.71 -7.11 -9.92
CA GLU A 133 -0.31 -7.89 -9.22
C GLU A 133 -1.40 -7.00 -8.64
N LYS A 134 -2.58 -7.59 -8.36
CA LYS A 134 -3.60 -6.92 -7.57
C LYS A 134 -3.08 -6.69 -6.16
N LEU A 135 -3.14 -5.46 -5.72
CA LEU A 135 -2.92 -5.06 -4.33
C LEU A 135 -4.24 -4.59 -3.73
N SER A 136 -4.40 -4.77 -2.42
CA SER A 136 -5.57 -4.30 -1.68
C SER A 136 -5.17 -3.89 -0.27
N ILE A 137 -5.47 -2.68 0.14
CA ILE A 137 -5.38 -2.25 1.54
C ILE A 137 -6.61 -2.82 2.23
N ARG A 138 -6.43 -3.91 2.97
CA ARG A 138 -7.55 -4.68 3.49
C ARG A 138 -8.17 -4.07 4.72
N ARG A 139 -7.32 -3.74 5.70
CA ARG A 139 -7.76 -3.20 6.98
C ARG A 139 -6.61 -2.59 7.77
N PHE A 140 -6.97 -1.74 8.71
CA PHE A 140 -6.08 -1.32 9.78
C PHE A 140 -6.83 -1.17 11.10
N ALA A 141 -6.10 -1.22 12.19
CA ALA A 141 -6.61 -0.91 13.51
C ALA A 141 -5.56 -0.16 14.31
N LYS A 142 -5.96 0.91 14.97
CA LYS A 142 -5.15 1.76 15.84
C LYS A 142 -5.54 1.48 17.29
N ILE A 143 -4.56 1.50 18.15
CA ILE A 143 -4.74 1.41 19.59
C ILE A 143 -3.93 2.50 20.27
N SER A 144 -4.45 3.01 21.38
CA SER A 144 -3.76 3.94 22.26
C SER A 144 -3.91 3.47 23.70
N GLY A 145 -2.93 3.74 24.56
CA GLY A 145 -2.98 3.36 25.97
C GLY A 145 -1.74 3.88 26.71
N ASP A 146 -1.68 3.64 28.01
CA ASP A 146 -0.54 4.08 28.84
C ASP A 146 0.78 3.45 28.41
N CYS A 147 0.70 2.21 27.93
CA CYS A 147 1.82 1.52 27.31
C CYS A 147 1.31 0.70 26.12
N VAL A 148 1.91 0.87 24.96
CA VAL A 148 1.59 0.13 23.75
C VAL A 148 2.81 -0.66 23.32
N ALA A 149 2.66 -1.97 23.15
CA ALA A 149 3.70 -2.86 22.67
C ALA A 149 3.25 -3.55 21.37
N SER A 150 4.19 -3.73 20.44
CA SER A 150 3.96 -4.47 19.20
C SER A 150 4.88 -5.68 19.13
N TYR A 151 4.39 -6.75 18.54
CA TYR A 151 5.16 -7.93 18.24
C TYR A 151 4.95 -8.32 16.78
N THR A 152 6.03 -8.45 16.05
CA THR A 152 6.02 -8.87 14.64
C THR A 152 6.85 -10.15 14.50
N HIS A 153 6.27 -11.18 13.90
CA HIS A 153 6.94 -12.45 13.62
C HIS A 153 6.97 -12.70 12.11
N GLY A 154 7.97 -13.46 11.62
CA GLY A 154 8.05 -13.84 10.21
C GLY A 154 8.17 -12.67 9.24
N GLY A 155 8.79 -11.56 9.65
CA GLY A 155 8.95 -10.39 8.77
C GLY A 155 7.66 -9.60 8.51
N GLY A 156 6.62 -9.81 9.33
CA GLY A 156 5.32 -9.17 9.15
C GLY A 156 4.31 -10.04 8.41
N ASP A 157 4.49 -11.36 8.47
CA ASP A 157 3.48 -12.29 7.98
C ASP A 157 2.11 -11.94 8.56
N ARG A 158 1.12 -11.83 7.68
CA ARG A 158 -0.27 -11.47 7.97
C ARG A 158 -0.90 -12.24 9.13
N LYS A 159 -0.46 -13.48 9.35
CA LYS A 159 -1.03 -14.38 10.36
C LYS A 159 -0.46 -14.18 11.77
N SER A 160 0.64 -13.47 11.91
CA SER A 160 1.42 -13.46 13.14
C SER A 160 1.68 -12.08 13.75
N THR A 161 1.27 -10.99 13.10
CA THR A 161 1.42 -9.65 13.64
C THR A 161 0.28 -9.31 14.60
N ARG A 162 0.62 -8.87 15.81
CA ARG A 162 -0.33 -8.48 16.87
C ARG A 162 0.03 -7.13 17.44
N LEU A 163 -1.01 -6.39 17.85
CA LEU A 163 -0.90 -5.23 18.73
C LEU A 163 -1.50 -5.58 20.08
N ASN A 164 -0.78 -5.22 21.14
CA ASN A 164 -1.29 -5.27 22.50
C ASN A 164 -1.25 -3.86 23.10
N SER A 165 -2.36 -3.42 23.67
CA SER A 165 -2.36 -2.31 24.63
C SER A 165 -2.52 -2.89 26.02
N SER A 166 -1.65 -2.57 26.95
CA SER A 166 -1.88 -2.76 28.36
C SER A 166 -2.37 -1.42 28.91
N HIS A 167 -3.64 -1.35 29.33
CA HIS A 167 -3.98 -0.44 30.40
C HIS A 167 -3.28 -0.99 31.64
N ILE A 168 -2.50 -0.17 32.30
CA ILE A 168 -2.15 -0.44 33.68
C ILE A 168 -3.46 -0.20 34.45
N GLU A 169 -4.35 -1.19 34.48
CA GLU A 169 -5.18 -1.32 35.65
C GLU A 169 -4.19 -1.39 36.80
N GLU A 170 -4.31 -0.49 37.76
CA GLU A 170 -3.72 -0.66 39.09
C GLU A 170 -4.19 -2.02 39.59
N SER A 171 -3.50 -3.03 39.15
CA SER A 171 -3.75 -4.39 39.51
C SER A 171 -3.38 -4.47 40.97
N ARG A 172 -4.39 -4.52 41.78
CA ARG A 172 -4.43 -5.15 43.07
C ARG A 172 -3.24 -6.08 43.23
N MET A 173 -2.18 -5.57 43.80
CA MET A 173 -1.25 -6.41 44.51
C MET A 173 -2.09 -7.14 45.56
N PRO A 174 -2.12 -8.46 45.60
CA PRO A 174 -2.71 -9.10 46.74
C PRO A 174 -1.92 -8.63 47.97
N SER A 175 -2.63 -7.96 48.86
CA SER A 175 -2.13 -7.62 50.16
C SER A 175 -1.72 -8.92 50.83
N SER A 176 -0.43 -9.19 50.85
CA SER A 176 0.09 -10.27 51.72
C SER A 176 -0.06 -9.81 53.15
N ALA A 177 -1.06 -10.39 53.79
CA ALA A 177 -1.17 -10.44 55.23
C ALA A 177 -0.10 -11.39 55.78
#